data_0abb888ae98a57395591f29f6e022949
#
_entry.id   0abb888ae98a57395591f29f6e022949
#
_cell.length_a   1.000
_cell.length_b   1.000
_cell.length_c   1.000
_cell.angle_alpha   90.00
_cell.angle_beta   90.00
_cell.angle_gamma   90.00
#
_symmetry.space_group_name_H-M   'P 1'
#
loop_
_entity.id
_entity.type
_entity.pdbx_description
1 polymer ?
#
loop_
_entity_poly.entity_id
_entity_poly.type
_entity_poly.pdbx_seq_one_letter_code
_entity_poly.pdbx_strand_id
1 'polypeptide(L)'
;CNGDGLAASAIDTTLAGNLCRCTGYRPIADAAAHLRPINVPPSFETERRATEARLMKEIAHHDTVMLSDGRCRFVAPATADDFTAAYAATPDATIVSGATDVGLWVTKGHARLPMLLWTGRVSAFGRMQKAGAYWQIGPAVTHAAAMDRLAKGRPDLAEVMRRFGSVQVRASGTVCGNIANGSPIGDLPPMLIALAAEVELSAAESNRVLPLEDFFLDYGKQDRAPGEYVSAIRVPV
;
A
#
# COMPACT_ATOMS: atom_id res chain seq x y z
N CYS A 1 -20.94 -6.26 -17.65
CA CYS A 1 -21.95 -5.23 -17.40
C CYS A 1 -23.13 -5.50 -18.32
N ASN A 2 -24.20 -6.06 -17.77
CA ASN A 2 -25.48 -6.24 -18.48
C ASN A 2 -26.17 -4.88 -18.54
N GLY A 3 -26.61 -4.45 -19.71
CA GLY A 3 -27.35 -3.26 -20.15
C GLY A 3 -28.03 -2.28 -19.20
N ASP A 4 -28.01 -2.51 -17.92
CA ASP A 4 -28.50 -1.65 -16.86
C ASP A 4 -27.32 -0.82 -16.33
N GLY A 5 -27.49 0.49 -16.21
CA GLY A 5 -26.45 1.40 -15.73
C GLY A 5 -25.83 0.95 -14.40
N LEU A 6 -24.66 1.50 -14.05
CA LEU A 6 -23.99 1.19 -12.79
C LEU A 6 -24.93 1.46 -11.60
N ALA A 7 -24.98 0.55 -10.64
CA ALA A 7 -25.73 0.78 -9.40
C ALA A 7 -25.17 2.03 -8.66
N ALA A 8 -26.03 2.81 -8.02
CA ALA A 8 -25.64 4.04 -7.33
C ALA A 8 -24.49 3.83 -6.33
N SER A 9 -24.53 2.73 -5.57
CA SER A 9 -23.47 2.38 -4.61
C SER A 9 -22.11 2.07 -5.30
N ALA A 10 -22.14 1.52 -6.51
CA ALA A 10 -20.93 1.29 -7.30
C ALA A 10 -20.34 2.60 -7.83
N ILE A 11 -21.20 3.53 -8.25
CA ILE A 11 -20.82 4.88 -8.68
C ILE A 11 -20.15 5.62 -7.53
N ASP A 12 -20.80 5.67 -6.37
CA ASP A 12 -20.28 6.34 -5.18
C ASP A 12 -18.92 5.77 -4.75
N THR A 13 -18.78 4.45 -4.78
CA THR A 13 -17.52 3.77 -4.45
C THR A 13 -16.42 4.09 -5.48
N THR A 14 -16.75 4.10 -6.76
CA THR A 14 -15.79 4.38 -7.85
C THR A 14 -15.33 5.84 -7.84
N LEU A 15 -16.23 6.75 -7.54
CA LEU A 15 -15.95 8.19 -7.50
C LEU A 15 -15.36 8.64 -6.16
N ALA A 16 -15.35 7.79 -5.14
CA ALA A 16 -14.82 8.13 -3.82
C ALA A 16 -13.37 8.59 -3.91
N GLY A 17 -13.06 9.74 -3.29
CA GLY A 17 -11.74 10.37 -3.34
C GLY A 17 -11.51 11.34 -4.49
N ASN A 18 -12.45 11.44 -5.45
CA ASN A 18 -12.42 12.47 -6.47
C ASN A 18 -13.20 13.71 -5.94
N LEU A 19 -12.45 14.68 -5.44
CA LEU A 19 -13.02 15.89 -4.88
C LEU A 19 -13.37 16.89 -5.99
N CYS A 20 -14.59 17.41 -5.96
CA CYS A 20 -15.05 18.44 -6.88
C CYS A 20 -15.55 19.68 -6.12
N ARG A 21 -14.86 20.80 -6.29
CA ARG A 21 -15.27 22.08 -5.67
C ARG A 21 -16.17 22.93 -6.57
N CYS A 22 -16.13 22.72 -7.88
CA CYS A 22 -16.75 23.61 -8.86
C CYS A 22 -18.15 23.20 -9.28
N THR A 23 -18.34 21.91 -9.65
CA THR A 23 -19.59 21.38 -10.24
C THR A 23 -20.54 20.78 -9.20
N GLY A 24 -20.03 20.43 -8.01
CA GLY A 24 -20.72 19.59 -7.06
C GLY A 24 -20.70 18.11 -7.48
N TYR A 25 -21.03 17.24 -6.57
CA TYR A 25 -20.87 15.80 -6.76
C TYR A 25 -22.02 15.16 -7.56
N ARG A 26 -23.24 15.67 -7.39
CA ARG A 26 -24.44 15.09 -8.02
C ARG A 26 -24.36 15.05 -9.55
N PRO A 27 -24.02 16.15 -10.27
CA PRO A 27 -23.94 16.12 -11.72
C PRO A 27 -22.92 15.10 -12.24
N ILE A 28 -21.83 14.85 -11.49
CA ILE A 28 -20.82 13.85 -11.85
C ILE A 28 -21.38 12.43 -11.66
N ALA A 29 -22.07 12.17 -10.55
CA ALA A 29 -22.71 10.89 -10.29
C ALA A 29 -23.83 10.61 -11.31
N ASP A 30 -24.65 11.62 -11.64
CA ASP A 30 -25.69 11.52 -12.65
C ASP A 30 -25.10 11.23 -14.04
N ALA A 31 -24.02 11.88 -14.41
CA ALA A 31 -23.30 11.58 -15.66
C ALA A 31 -22.77 10.14 -15.68
N ALA A 32 -22.18 9.69 -14.57
CA ALA A 32 -21.70 8.31 -14.44
C ALA A 32 -22.83 7.28 -14.57
N ALA A 33 -24.03 7.58 -14.02
CA ALA A 33 -25.20 6.72 -14.13
C ALA A 33 -25.73 6.59 -15.57
N HIS A 34 -25.45 7.59 -16.41
CA HIS A 34 -25.84 7.58 -17.83
C HIS A 34 -24.81 6.97 -18.76
N LEU A 35 -23.62 6.58 -18.25
CA LEU A 35 -22.62 5.91 -19.08
C LEU A 35 -23.17 4.60 -19.64
N ARG A 36 -22.87 4.36 -20.92
CA ARG A 36 -23.16 3.11 -21.61
C ARG A 36 -21.85 2.43 -21.97
N PRO A 37 -21.80 1.10 -22.02
CA PRO A 37 -20.66 0.37 -22.54
C PRO A 37 -20.32 0.89 -23.95
N ILE A 38 -19.06 1.25 -24.15
CA ILE A 38 -18.52 1.57 -25.48
C ILE A 38 -17.75 0.36 -25.99
N ASN A 39 -17.93 0.07 -27.28
CA ASN A 39 -17.08 -0.91 -27.93
C ASN A 39 -15.69 -0.32 -28.08
N VAL A 40 -14.76 -0.88 -27.34
CA VAL A 40 -13.34 -0.49 -27.45
C VAL A 40 -12.82 -0.98 -28.81
N PRO A 41 -12.20 -0.12 -29.63
CA PRO A 41 -11.64 -0.55 -30.90
C PRO A 41 -10.63 -1.69 -30.72
N PRO A 42 -10.61 -2.71 -31.60
CA PRO A 42 -9.63 -3.80 -31.53
C PRO A 42 -8.17 -3.32 -31.53
N SER A 43 -7.88 -2.20 -32.18
CA SER A 43 -6.54 -1.57 -32.18
C SER A 43 -6.10 -1.17 -30.77
N PHE A 44 -6.99 -0.61 -29.96
CA PHE A 44 -6.68 -0.25 -28.58
C PHE A 44 -6.24 -1.46 -27.74
N GLU A 45 -6.98 -2.56 -27.87
CA GLU A 45 -6.64 -3.80 -27.14
C GLU A 45 -5.31 -4.39 -27.62
N THR A 46 -5.03 -4.32 -28.91
CA THR A 46 -3.75 -4.75 -29.49
C THR A 46 -2.58 -3.90 -28.97
N GLU A 47 -2.73 -2.59 -28.97
CA GLU A 47 -1.72 -1.66 -28.45
C GLU A 47 -1.52 -1.82 -26.94
N ARG A 48 -2.60 -2.02 -26.18
CA ARG A 48 -2.54 -2.32 -24.73
C ARG A 48 -1.69 -3.55 -24.47
N ARG A 49 -1.96 -4.67 -25.16
CA ARG A 49 -1.22 -5.94 -25.00
C ARG A 49 0.26 -5.79 -25.40
N ALA A 50 0.53 -5.09 -26.49
CA ALA A 50 1.91 -4.83 -26.93
C ALA A 50 2.67 -3.98 -25.90
N THR A 51 2.01 -2.98 -25.32
CA THR A 51 2.60 -2.12 -24.27
C THR A 51 2.83 -2.91 -22.99
N GLU A 52 1.87 -3.71 -22.56
CA GLU A 52 2.03 -4.61 -21.42
C GLU A 52 3.21 -5.56 -21.59
N ALA A 53 3.32 -6.23 -22.75
CA ALA A 53 4.41 -7.15 -23.03
C ALA A 53 5.78 -6.44 -22.98
N ARG A 54 5.87 -5.22 -23.52
CA ARG A 54 7.09 -4.40 -23.45
C ARG A 54 7.44 -4.03 -22.01
N LEU A 55 6.46 -3.52 -21.24
CA LEU A 55 6.67 -3.14 -19.85
C LEU A 55 7.08 -4.34 -18.99
N MET A 56 6.43 -5.48 -19.16
CA MET A 56 6.79 -6.70 -18.44
C MET A 56 8.22 -7.15 -18.74
N LYS A 57 8.70 -6.99 -19.98
CA LYS A 57 10.08 -7.28 -20.34
C LYS A 57 11.06 -6.32 -19.66
N GLU A 58 10.75 -5.02 -19.59
CA GLU A 58 11.58 -4.02 -18.91
C GLU A 58 11.61 -4.23 -17.39
N ILE A 59 10.48 -4.63 -16.79
CA ILE A 59 10.37 -4.91 -15.35
C ILE A 59 11.08 -6.21 -14.96
N ALA A 60 11.28 -7.13 -15.90
CA ALA A 60 11.93 -8.43 -15.67
C ALA A 60 13.44 -8.34 -15.32
N HIS A 61 14.03 -7.15 -15.36
CA HIS A 61 15.38 -6.96 -14.81
C HIS A 61 15.35 -7.10 -13.29
N HIS A 62 16.12 -8.08 -12.80
CA HIS A 62 16.14 -8.46 -11.38
C HIS A 62 17.23 -7.74 -10.57
N ASP A 63 17.86 -6.72 -11.12
CA ASP A 63 18.93 -6.00 -10.44
C ASP A 63 18.38 -4.90 -9.53
N THR A 64 19.06 -4.66 -8.42
CA THR A 64 18.81 -3.50 -7.56
C THR A 64 19.06 -2.21 -8.34
N VAL A 65 18.06 -1.32 -8.36
CA VAL A 65 18.17 -0.01 -9.02
C VAL A 65 18.63 1.03 -8.02
N MET A 66 19.66 1.78 -8.39
CA MET A 66 20.16 2.91 -7.61
C MET A 66 20.20 4.16 -8.49
N LEU A 67 19.59 5.25 -8.02
CA LEU A 67 19.61 6.55 -8.67
C LEU A 67 20.11 7.60 -7.68
N SER A 68 20.84 8.59 -8.18
CA SER A 68 21.29 9.72 -7.36
C SER A 68 21.43 10.97 -8.23
N ASP A 69 20.99 12.12 -7.67
CA ASP A 69 21.22 13.44 -8.24
C ASP A 69 22.26 14.25 -7.44
N GLY A 70 22.98 13.59 -6.54
CA GLY A 70 23.94 14.21 -5.63
C GLY A 70 23.31 14.83 -4.36
N ARG A 71 21.99 14.97 -4.30
CA ARG A 71 21.24 15.50 -3.13
C ARG A 71 20.36 14.44 -2.49
N CYS A 72 19.78 13.59 -3.30
CA CYS A 72 18.95 12.47 -2.87
C CYS A 72 19.47 11.19 -3.52
N ARG A 73 19.41 10.09 -2.78
CA ARG A 73 19.69 8.76 -3.26
C ARG A 73 18.43 7.92 -3.16
N PHE A 74 18.06 7.28 -4.26
CA PHE A 74 16.94 6.34 -4.32
C PHE A 74 17.47 4.94 -4.58
N VAL A 75 17.06 3.99 -3.76
CA VAL A 75 17.42 2.57 -3.90
C VAL A 75 16.15 1.74 -3.95
N ALA A 76 16.03 0.92 -4.99
CA ALA A 76 14.97 -0.06 -5.17
C ALA A 76 15.58 -1.47 -5.20
N PRO A 77 15.71 -2.13 -4.05
CA PRO A 77 16.29 -3.45 -3.94
C PRO A 77 15.49 -4.50 -4.72
N ALA A 78 16.18 -5.47 -5.31
CA ALA A 78 15.56 -6.55 -6.06
C ALA A 78 15.04 -7.67 -5.13
N THR A 79 15.74 -7.92 -4.02
CA THR A 79 15.44 -8.99 -3.07
C THR A 79 15.21 -8.46 -1.65
N ALA A 80 14.63 -9.30 -0.78
CA ALA A 80 14.49 -8.97 0.64
C ALA A 80 15.84 -8.84 1.34
N ASP A 81 16.81 -9.66 0.95
CA ASP A 81 18.17 -9.62 1.51
C ASP A 81 18.89 -8.33 1.12
N ASP A 82 18.78 -7.91 -0.15
CA ASP A 82 19.30 -6.61 -0.61
C ASP A 82 18.65 -5.45 0.12
N PHE A 83 17.33 -5.53 0.38
CA PHE A 83 16.60 -4.51 1.13
C PHE A 83 17.12 -4.41 2.56
N THR A 84 17.24 -5.55 3.23
CA THR A 84 17.72 -5.64 4.61
C THR A 84 19.15 -5.13 4.72
N ALA A 85 20.04 -5.55 3.80
CA ALA A 85 21.42 -5.09 3.76
C ALA A 85 21.53 -3.58 3.51
N ALA A 86 20.75 -3.04 2.57
CA ALA A 86 20.71 -1.60 2.28
C ALA A 86 20.20 -0.79 3.48
N TYR A 87 19.19 -1.28 4.20
CA TYR A 87 18.67 -0.60 5.38
C TYR A 87 19.64 -0.69 6.56
N ALA A 88 20.29 -1.83 6.78
CA ALA A 88 21.32 -1.99 7.80
C ALA A 88 22.52 -1.04 7.56
N ALA A 89 22.90 -0.86 6.29
CA ALA A 89 23.98 0.08 5.92
C ALA A 89 23.58 1.56 6.07
N THR A 90 22.28 1.88 6.08
CA THR A 90 21.77 3.25 6.18
C THR A 90 20.44 3.25 6.97
N PRO A 91 20.50 3.10 8.31
CA PRO A 91 19.30 2.99 9.16
C PRO A 91 18.41 4.25 9.15
N ASP A 92 18.97 5.40 8.76
CA ASP A 92 18.27 6.68 8.62
C ASP A 92 17.56 6.83 7.27
N ALA A 93 17.66 5.85 6.38
CA ALA A 93 16.94 5.87 5.11
C ALA A 93 15.43 5.90 5.33
N THR A 94 14.75 6.76 4.59
CA THR A 94 13.28 6.75 4.58
C THR A 94 12.78 5.55 3.77
N ILE A 95 12.18 4.59 4.46
CA ILE A 95 11.50 3.47 3.79
C ILE A 95 10.24 4.00 3.11
N VAL A 96 10.12 3.72 1.82
CA VAL A 96 8.96 4.11 1.00
C VAL A 96 8.30 2.84 0.47
N SER A 97 7.00 2.70 0.74
CA SER A 97 6.17 1.67 0.12
C SER A 97 5.15 2.33 -0.82
N GLY A 98 3.94 2.62 -0.36
CA GLY A 98 2.92 3.28 -1.16
C GLY A 98 3.01 4.81 -1.25
N ALA A 99 3.92 5.43 -0.52
CA ALA A 99 4.20 6.88 -0.49
C ALA A 99 3.02 7.81 -0.14
N THR A 100 1.88 7.28 0.30
CA THR A 100 0.68 8.08 0.56
C THR A 100 0.83 9.07 1.71
N ASP A 101 1.76 8.83 2.64
CA ASP A 101 2.12 9.74 3.71
C ASP A 101 3.46 10.44 3.43
N VAL A 102 4.51 9.69 3.11
CA VAL A 102 5.84 10.23 2.78
C VAL A 102 5.78 11.28 1.65
N GLY A 103 4.90 11.09 0.68
CA GLY A 103 4.64 12.06 -0.39
C GLY A 103 4.16 13.41 0.15
N LEU A 104 3.41 13.43 1.25
CA LEU A 104 2.97 14.67 1.90
C LEU A 104 4.08 15.36 2.67
N TRP A 105 5.03 14.62 3.22
CA TRP A 105 6.21 15.21 3.85
C TRP A 105 6.97 16.10 2.86
N VAL A 106 7.05 15.68 1.59
CA VAL A 106 7.68 16.47 0.52
C VAL A 106 6.74 17.56 -0.01
N THR A 107 5.51 17.20 -0.41
CA THR A 107 4.62 18.12 -1.13
C THR A 107 3.95 19.16 -0.23
N LYS A 108 3.81 18.89 1.06
CA LYS A 108 3.21 19.80 2.05
C LYS A 108 4.22 20.28 3.09
N GLY A 109 5.07 19.38 3.56
CA GLY A 109 6.06 19.66 4.60
C GLY A 109 7.40 20.19 4.04
N HIS A 110 7.59 20.15 2.70
CA HIS A 110 8.85 20.55 2.05
C HIS A 110 10.08 19.81 2.61
N ALA A 111 9.86 18.60 3.14
CA ALA A 111 10.92 17.78 3.70
C ALA A 111 11.95 17.40 2.62
N ARG A 112 13.21 17.39 3.01
CA ARG A 112 14.30 16.84 2.21
C ARG A 112 14.60 15.44 2.70
N LEU A 113 14.49 14.46 1.83
CA LEU A 113 14.70 13.05 2.13
C LEU A 113 16.00 12.62 1.43
N PRO A 114 17.13 12.58 2.13
CA PRO A 114 18.44 12.36 1.50
C PRO A 114 18.62 10.94 0.96
N MET A 115 17.88 9.97 1.53
CA MET A 115 17.89 8.60 1.05
C MET A 115 16.49 7.98 1.14
N LEU A 116 16.04 7.42 0.01
CA LEU A 116 14.78 6.69 -0.12
C LEU A 116 15.08 5.21 -0.41
N LEU A 117 14.46 4.33 0.35
CA LEU A 117 14.56 2.88 0.16
C LEU A 117 13.16 2.34 -0.18
N TRP A 118 12.97 1.87 -1.42
CA TRP A 118 11.66 1.50 -1.92
C TRP A 118 11.39 -0.01 -1.83
N THR A 119 10.26 -0.38 -1.23
CA THR A 119 9.86 -1.78 -1.03
C THR A 119 9.24 -2.41 -2.28
N GLY A 120 8.72 -1.62 -3.21
CA GLY A 120 7.83 -2.09 -4.26
C GLY A 120 8.46 -2.98 -5.33
N ARG A 121 9.80 -3.05 -5.40
CA ARG A 121 10.49 -3.93 -6.33
C ARG A 121 10.75 -5.34 -5.77
N VAL A 122 10.72 -5.51 -4.47
CA VAL A 122 10.90 -6.80 -3.80
C VAL A 122 9.63 -7.63 -3.97
N SER A 123 9.65 -8.61 -4.86
CA SER A 123 8.46 -9.42 -5.17
C SER A 123 7.89 -10.17 -3.95
N ALA A 124 8.74 -10.58 -3.02
CA ALA A 124 8.33 -11.22 -1.77
C ALA A 124 7.49 -10.29 -0.89
N PHE A 125 7.78 -8.98 -0.90
CA PHE A 125 7.07 -7.98 -0.10
C PHE A 125 5.64 -7.70 -0.58
N GLY A 126 5.35 -7.96 -1.85
CA GLY A 126 4.00 -7.84 -2.43
C GLY A 126 3.09 -9.03 -2.15
N ARG A 127 3.52 -9.99 -1.35
CA ARG A 127 2.75 -11.22 -1.09
C ARG A 127 1.89 -11.11 0.15
N MET A 128 0.66 -11.60 0.02
CA MET A 128 -0.21 -11.93 1.14
C MET A 128 -0.51 -13.42 1.08
N GLN A 129 -0.09 -14.17 2.09
CA GLN A 129 -0.17 -15.62 2.10
C GLN A 129 -0.66 -16.13 3.46
N LYS A 130 -1.25 -17.34 3.43
CA LYS A 130 -1.61 -18.03 4.66
C LYS A 130 -0.37 -18.72 5.23
N ALA A 131 -0.02 -18.42 6.48
CA ALA A 131 1.07 -19.02 7.23
C ALA A 131 0.52 -19.55 8.55
N GLY A 132 0.25 -20.85 8.60
CA GLY A 132 -0.42 -21.49 9.73
C GLY A 132 -1.81 -20.90 9.99
N ALA A 133 -2.03 -20.38 11.19
CA ALA A 133 -3.27 -19.74 11.62
C ALA A 133 -3.38 -18.25 11.26
N TYR A 134 -2.45 -17.72 10.47
CA TYR A 134 -2.38 -16.29 10.15
C TYR A 134 -2.41 -16.03 8.66
N TRP A 135 -2.99 -14.88 8.29
CA TRP A 135 -2.64 -14.17 7.07
C TRP A 135 -1.38 -13.35 7.32
N GLN A 136 -0.30 -13.66 6.62
CA GLN A 136 0.93 -12.87 6.62
C GLN A 136 0.91 -11.89 5.46
N ILE A 137 1.01 -10.60 5.76
CA ILE A 137 0.85 -9.48 4.84
C ILE A 137 2.20 -8.78 4.72
N GLY A 138 2.82 -8.82 3.55
CA GLY A 138 4.14 -8.24 3.31
C GLY A 138 4.14 -6.70 3.16
N PRO A 139 5.33 -6.07 3.22
CA PRO A 139 5.49 -4.61 3.26
C PRO A 139 4.90 -3.83 2.08
N ALA A 140 4.85 -4.44 0.89
CA ALA A 140 4.34 -3.81 -0.33
C ALA A 140 2.89 -4.22 -0.68
N VAL A 141 2.20 -4.96 0.20
CA VAL A 141 0.78 -5.30 -0.01
C VAL A 141 -0.09 -4.08 0.24
N THR A 142 -0.80 -3.63 -0.79
CA THR A 142 -1.69 -2.47 -0.70
C THR A 142 -2.95 -2.78 0.11
N HIS A 143 -3.61 -1.73 0.61
CA HIS A 143 -4.91 -1.89 1.28
C HIS A 143 -5.93 -2.54 0.35
N ALA A 144 -5.96 -2.15 -0.93
CA ALA A 144 -6.85 -2.74 -1.92
C ALA A 144 -6.61 -4.25 -2.10
N ALA A 145 -5.35 -4.68 -2.19
CA ALA A 145 -5.00 -6.09 -2.33
C ALA A 145 -5.32 -6.93 -1.07
N ALA A 146 -5.24 -6.31 0.13
CA ALA A 146 -5.55 -6.98 1.39
C ALA A 146 -7.07 -7.10 1.65
N MET A 147 -7.85 -6.11 1.19
CA MET A 147 -9.30 -6.01 1.47
C MET A 147 -10.05 -7.30 1.16
N ASP A 148 -9.91 -7.80 -0.05
CA ASP A 148 -10.69 -8.95 -0.53
C ASP A 148 -10.49 -10.21 0.34
N ARG A 149 -9.30 -10.35 0.90
CA ARG A 149 -8.96 -11.50 1.73
C ARG A 149 -9.33 -11.31 3.20
N LEU A 150 -9.04 -10.14 3.76
CA LEU A 150 -9.33 -9.82 5.15
C LEU A 150 -10.84 -9.67 5.40
N ALA A 151 -11.57 -9.09 4.45
CA ALA A 151 -13.00 -8.86 4.54
C ALA A 151 -13.84 -10.12 4.33
N LYS A 152 -13.27 -11.18 3.76
CA LYS A 152 -14.00 -12.41 3.47
C LYS A 152 -14.54 -13.06 4.74
N GLY A 153 -15.86 -13.16 4.84
CA GLY A 153 -16.56 -13.70 6.01
C GLY A 153 -16.61 -12.75 7.22
N ARG A 154 -16.18 -11.49 7.04
CA ARG A 154 -16.14 -10.45 8.08
C ARG A 154 -16.81 -9.16 7.56
N PRO A 155 -18.16 -9.08 7.56
CA PRO A 155 -18.89 -7.97 6.96
C PRO A 155 -18.57 -6.61 7.61
N ASP A 156 -18.36 -6.58 8.92
CA ASP A 156 -18.01 -5.35 9.66
C ASP A 156 -16.66 -4.81 9.21
N LEU A 157 -15.68 -5.70 9.07
CA LEU A 157 -14.36 -5.37 8.56
C LEU A 157 -14.43 -4.89 7.10
N ALA A 158 -15.23 -5.55 6.27
CA ALA A 158 -15.47 -5.13 4.89
C ALA A 158 -15.99 -3.69 4.81
N GLU A 159 -16.92 -3.32 5.68
CA GLU A 159 -17.49 -1.97 5.71
C GLU A 159 -16.48 -0.92 6.16
N VAL A 160 -15.68 -1.19 7.18
CA VAL A 160 -14.59 -0.29 7.61
C VAL A 160 -13.58 -0.10 6.48
N MET A 161 -13.12 -1.18 5.87
CA MET A 161 -12.13 -1.11 4.79
C MET A 161 -12.68 -0.41 3.53
N ARG A 162 -13.97 -0.55 3.25
CA ARG A 162 -14.63 0.17 2.15
C ARG A 162 -14.60 1.69 2.35
N ARG A 163 -14.74 2.15 3.58
CA ARG A 163 -14.72 3.57 3.97
C ARG A 163 -13.32 4.11 4.26
N PHE A 164 -12.37 3.23 4.48
CA PHE A 164 -10.99 3.60 4.78
C PHE A 164 -10.35 4.30 3.57
N GLY A 165 -9.99 5.56 3.75
CA GLY A 165 -9.36 6.36 2.71
C GLY A 165 -10.18 6.45 1.41
N SER A 166 -9.52 6.82 0.33
CA SER A 166 -10.06 6.83 -1.02
C SER A 166 -9.62 5.61 -1.83
N VAL A 167 -10.20 5.38 -2.99
CA VAL A 167 -9.77 4.33 -3.94
C VAL A 167 -8.29 4.49 -4.29
N GLN A 168 -7.85 5.74 -4.55
CA GLN A 168 -6.46 6.07 -4.87
C GLN A 168 -5.51 5.75 -3.71
N VAL A 169 -5.91 6.13 -2.48
CA VAL A 169 -5.11 5.83 -1.28
C VAL A 169 -5.02 4.33 -1.05
N ARG A 170 -6.13 3.59 -1.16
CA ARG A 170 -6.12 2.13 -0.99
C ARG A 170 -5.31 1.38 -2.06
N ALA A 171 -5.28 1.91 -3.29
CA ALA A 171 -4.52 1.32 -4.39
C ALA A 171 -3.01 1.49 -4.24
N SER A 172 -2.55 2.51 -3.52
CA SER A 172 -1.12 2.80 -3.30
C SER A 172 -0.66 2.51 -1.89
N GLY A 173 -1.37 3.00 -0.86
CA GLY A 173 -1.02 2.79 0.54
C GLY A 173 -0.98 1.31 0.91
N THR A 174 -0.02 0.93 1.74
CA THR A 174 0.19 -0.46 2.15
C THR A 174 -0.18 -0.69 3.61
N VAL A 175 -0.56 -1.92 3.95
CA VAL A 175 -0.92 -2.30 5.32
C VAL A 175 0.27 -2.08 6.26
N CYS A 176 1.44 -2.62 5.93
CA CYS A 176 2.64 -2.44 6.75
C CYS A 176 3.09 -0.99 6.82
N GLY A 177 2.97 -0.22 5.71
CA GLY A 177 3.31 1.20 5.69
C GLY A 177 2.42 2.03 6.62
N ASN A 178 1.13 1.72 6.70
CA ASN A 178 0.20 2.39 7.61
C ASN A 178 0.56 2.12 9.09
N ILE A 179 0.88 0.86 9.42
CA ILE A 179 1.32 0.49 10.78
C ILE A 179 2.68 1.14 11.10
N ALA A 180 3.65 1.06 10.19
CA ALA A 180 4.98 1.64 10.38
C ALA A 180 4.95 3.18 10.50
N ASN A 181 4.01 3.85 9.85
CA ASN A 181 3.80 5.29 9.99
C ASN A 181 3.28 5.66 11.39
N GLY A 182 2.44 4.80 11.99
CA GLY A 182 1.97 4.96 13.36
C GLY A 182 1.16 6.23 13.60
N SER A 183 0.39 6.67 12.59
CA SER A 183 -0.46 7.85 12.76
C SER A 183 -1.47 7.66 13.90
N PRO A 184 -1.56 8.60 14.85
CA PRO A 184 -2.50 8.50 15.97
C PRO A 184 -3.97 8.62 15.53
N ILE A 185 -4.22 9.07 14.31
CA ILE A 185 -5.55 9.16 13.70
C ILE A 185 -5.75 8.08 12.63
N GLY A 186 -4.88 7.06 12.58
CA GLY A 186 -5.01 5.97 11.62
C GLY A 186 -6.15 5.01 11.99
N ASP A 187 -7.03 4.70 11.04
CA ASP A 187 -8.17 3.80 11.27
C ASP A 187 -7.79 2.32 11.30
N LEU A 188 -6.69 1.96 10.64
CA LEU A 188 -6.29 0.56 10.48
C LEU A 188 -5.71 -0.07 11.77
N PRO A 189 -4.85 0.61 12.56
CA PRO A 189 -4.30 0.02 13.78
C PRO A 189 -5.35 -0.49 14.77
N PRO A 190 -6.36 0.29 15.19
CA PRO A 190 -7.36 -0.21 16.13
C PRO A 190 -8.16 -1.40 15.58
N MET A 191 -8.41 -1.43 14.28
CA MET A 191 -9.10 -2.53 13.63
C MET A 191 -8.26 -3.82 13.67
N LEU A 192 -6.97 -3.73 13.39
CA LEU A 192 -6.06 -4.89 13.41
C LEU A 192 -5.79 -5.36 14.84
N ILE A 193 -5.69 -4.45 15.81
CA ILE A 193 -5.59 -4.78 17.24
C ILE A 193 -6.82 -5.56 17.69
N ALA A 194 -8.02 -5.12 17.32
CA ALA A 194 -9.26 -5.85 17.63
C ALA A 194 -9.32 -7.26 17.02
N LEU A 195 -8.54 -7.51 15.97
CA LEU A 195 -8.36 -8.84 15.36
C LEU A 195 -7.20 -9.63 15.99
N ALA A 196 -6.59 -9.15 17.06
CA ALA A 196 -5.40 -9.73 17.69
C ALA A 196 -4.25 -9.93 16.68
N ALA A 197 -4.04 -8.95 15.81
CA ALA A 197 -2.94 -8.97 14.85
C ALA A 197 -1.59 -8.82 15.57
N GLU A 198 -0.56 -9.35 14.92
CA GLU A 198 0.83 -9.23 15.34
C GLU A 198 1.63 -8.46 14.29
N VAL A 199 2.68 -7.76 14.72
CA VAL A 199 3.67 -7.15 13.84
C VAL A 199 4.96 -7.96 13.88
N GLU A 200 5.50 -8.22 12.69
CA GLU A 200 6.82 -8.83 12.51
C GLU A 200 7.82 -7.73 12.16
N LEU A 201 8.89 -7.66 12.93
CA LEU A 201 10.00 -6.72 12.74
C LEU A 201 11.23 -7.50 12.31
N SER A 202 11.92 -7.02 11.29
CA SER A 202 13.14 -7.64 10.77
C SER A 202 14.29 -6.64 10.76
N ALA A 203 15.47 -7.14 11.05
CA ALA A 203 16.76 -6.49 10.87
C ALA A 203 17.75 -7.48 10.26
N ALA A 204 19.01 -7.05 10.02
CA ALA A 204 20.02 -7.89 9.39
C ALA A 204 20.25 -9.24 10.12
N GLU A 205 20.23 -9.21 11.45
CA GLU A 205 20.59 -10.39 12.26
C GLU A 205 19.49 -10.84 13.21
N SER A 206 18.29 -10.20 13.15
CA SER A 206 17.22 -10.50 14.08
C SER A 206 15.84 -10.35 13.44
N ASN A 207 14.95 -11.23 13.87
CA ASN A 207 13.51 -11.14 13.59
C ASN A 207 12.76 -11.31 14.91
N ARG A 208 11.75 -10.49 15.14
CA ARG A 208 10.86 -10.64 16.29
C ARG A 208 9.42 -10.37 15.93
N VAL A 209 8.52 -10.97 16.67
CA VAL A 209 7.08 -10.79 16.52
C VAL A 209 6.54 -10.34 17.87
N LEU A 210 5.64 -9.37 17.85
CA LEU A 210 4.95 -8.90 19.05
C LEU A 210 3.49 -8.59 18.72
N PRO A 211 2.59 -8.61 19.74
CA PRO A 211 1.23 -8.14 19.56
C PRO A 211 1.23 -6.70 19.00
N LEU A 212 0.32 -6.41 18.09
CA LEU A 212 0.29 -5.09 17.45
C LEU A 212 0.02 -3.96 18.46
N GLU A 213 -0.72 -4.23 19.51
CA GLU A 213 -0.98 -3.27 20.60
C GLU A 213 0.28 -2.85 21.34
N ASP A 214 1.26 -3.76 21.48
CA ASP A 214 2.53 -3.49 22.17
C ASP A 214 3.52 -2.71 21.29
N PHE A 215 3.26 -2.63 19.99
CA PHE A 215 4.12 -1.90 19.05
C PHE A 215 4.06 -0.38 19.22
N PHE A 216 2.93 0.16 19.67
CA PHE A 216 2.72 1.59 19.84
C PHE A 216 2.96 1.99 21.30
N LEU A 217 4.15 2.54 21.59
CA LEU A 217 4.55 2.90 22.96
C LEU A 217 3.98 4.23 23.43
N ASP A 218 3.89 5.22 22.53
CA ASP A 218 3.42 6.57 22.81
C ASP A 218 3.14 7.30 21.48
N TYR A 219 2.68 8.54 21.54
CA TYR A 219 2.43 9.37 20.37
C TYR A 219 3.68 9.45 19.47
N GLY A 220 3.56 8.91 18.26
CA GLY A 220 4.66 8.86 17.28
C GLY A 220 5.85 8.00 17.70
N LYS A 221 5.74 7.19 18.78
CA LYS A 221 6.80 6.33 19.29
C LYS A 221 6.40 4.87 19.20
N GLN A 222 7.25 4.10 18.56
CA GLN A 222 7.06 2.68 18.31
C GLN A 222 8.16 1.85 18.96
N ASP A 223 7.86 0.60 19.33
CA ASP A 223 8.84 -0.40 19.76
C ASP A 223 9.60 -0.95 18.55
N ARG A 224 10.50 -0.13 18.04
CA ARG A 224 11.34 -0.45 16.88
C ARG A 224 12.77 0.00 17.16
N ALA A 225 13.70 -0.95 17.17
CA ALA A 225 15.12 -0.67 17.31
C ALA A 225 15.69 -0.06 15.99
N PRO A 226 16.82 0.67 16.07
CA PRO A 226 17.52 1.13 14.87
C PRO A 226 17.85 -0.04 13.93
N GLY A 227 17.55 0.11 12.64
CA GLY A 227 17.74 -0.93 11.63
C GLY A 227 16.60 -1.96 11.55
N GLU A 228 15.62 -1.91 12.44
CA GLU A 228 14.40 -2.72 12.30
C GLU A 228 13.39 -2.07 11.37
N TYR A 229 12.72 -2.87 10.57
CA TYR A 229 11.57 -2.46 9.75
C TYR A 229 10.41 -3.43 9.90
N VAL A 230 9.20 -2.98 9.64
CA VAL A 230 8.00 -3.82 9.62
C VAL A 230 8.07 -4.72 8.40
N SER A 231 8.36 -5.99 8.61
CA SER A 231 8.52 -7.00 7.56
C SER A 231 7.23 -7.75 7.25
N ALA A 232 6.29 -7.82 8.20
CA ALA A 232 4.95 -8.32 7.96
C ALA A 232 3.96 -7.85 9.03
N ILE A 233 2.67 -7.87 8.65
CA ILE A 233 1.56 -7.89 9.60
C ILE A 233 0.92 -9.27 9.53
N ARG A 234 0.70 -9.88 10.69
CA ARG A 234 0.11 -11.21 10.83
C ARG A 234 -1.28 -11.07 11.43
N VAL A 235 -2.30 -11.44 10.69
CA VAL A 235 -3.72 -11.35 11.10
C VAL A 235 -4.27 -12.75 11.25
N PRO A 236 -4.85 -13.14 12.42
CA PRO A 236 -5.48 -14.44 12.60
C PRO A 236 -6.56 -14.72 11.55
N VAL A 237 -6.64 -15.99 11.09
CA VAL A 237 -7.56 -16.44 10.02
C VAL A 237 -8.99 -16.56 10.52
#